data_3052791d340787cd2f0bf64cb4287c3e
#
_entry.id   3052791d340787cd2f0bf64cb4287c3e
#
_cell.length_a   1.000
_cell.length_b   1.000
_cell.length_c   1.000
_cell.angle_alpha   90.00
_cell.angle_beta   90.00
_cell.angle_gamma   90.00
#
_symmetry.space_group_name_H-M   'P 1'
#
loop_
_entity.id
_entity.type
_entity.pdbx_description
1 polymer ?
#
loop_
_entity_poly.entity_id
_entity_poly.type
_entity_poly.pdbx_seq_one_letter_code
_entity_poly.pdbx_strand_id
1 'polypeptide(L)'
;MKVAIIMGSDSDLPVMQEAVEVLKDFGIPVEVDIVSAHRTPEKLVDFSNNAHKRGIAVIIAGAGGAAHLPGMVASMSPLPVIGVPVKSSNSIDGWDSVLSILQMPSGVPVATVALDGAKNAGILAAQIIGATQPTVLEAVLAYKQGLKE
;
A
#
# COMPACT_ATOMS: atom_id res chain seq x y z
N MET A 1 0.72 4.14 15.88
CA MET A 1 1.13 3.64 14.55
C MET A 1 0.11 4.02 13.50
N LYS A 2 0.54 4.44 12.36
CA LYS A 2 -0.35 4.74 11.23
C LYS A 2 0.15 4.08 9.94
N VAL A 3 -0.73 4.03 8.94
CA VAL A 3 -0.43 3.51 7.61
C VAL A 3 -0.38 4.67 6.63
N ALA A 4 0.64 4.72 5.80
CA ALA A 4 0.69 5.65 4.68
C ALA A 4 0.13 4.96 3.44
N ILE A 5 -0.75 5.64 2.73
CA ILE A 5 -1.30 5.20 1.45
C ILE A 5 -0.85 6.22 0.42
N ILE A 6 0.00 5.78 -0.49
CA ILE A 6 0.52 6.63 -1.57
C ILE A 6 0.13 6.06 -2.91
N MET A 7 0.01 6.93 -3.90
CA MET A 7 -0.37 6.55 -5.26
C MET A 7 0.29 7.48 -6.28
N GLY A 8 0.51 6.98 -7.47
CA GLY A 8 1.22 7.72 -8.52
C GLY A 8 0.41 8.83 -9.17
N SER A 9 -0.91 8.78 -9.03
CA SER A 9 -1.83 9.76 -9.63
C SER A 9 -3.11 9.85 -8.82
N ASP A 10 -3.77 10.99 -8.87
CA ASP A 10 -5.10 11.17 -8.27
C ASP A 10 -6.16 10.27 -8.93
N SER A 11 -5.93 9.84 -10.17
CA SER A 11 -6.80 8.89 -10.86
C SER A 11 -6.83 7.51 -10.20
N ASP A 12 -5.84 7.17 -9.37
CA ASP A 12 -5.80 5.92 -8.63
C ASP A 12 -6.62 5.98 -7.33
N LEU A 13 -7.05 7.16 -6.91
CA LEU A 13 -7.75 7.35 -5.63
C LEU A 13 -9.02 6.50 -5.49
N PRO A 14 -9.88 6.35 -6.51
CA PRO A 14 -11.06 5.49 -6.38
C PRO A 14 -10.73 4.06 -5.98
N VAL A 15 -9.64 3.50 -6.48
CA VAL A 15 -9.16 2.17 -6.07
C VAL A 15 -8.58 2.22 -4.67
N MET A 16 -7.69 3.16 -4.40
CA MET A 16 -6.96 3.24 -3.13
C MET A 16 -7.86 3.63 -1.95
N GLN A 17 -8.99 4.27 -2.22
CA GLN A 17 -9.96 4.64 -1.19
C GLN A 17 -10.48 3.43 -0.40
N GLU A 18 -10.56 2.27 -1.01
CA GLU A 18 -10.95 1.04 -0.31
C GLU A 18 -10.00 0.67 0.83
N ALA A 19 -8.72 0.93 0.67
CA ALA A 19 -7.73 0.73 1.74
C ALA A 19 -7.95 1.74 2.88
N VAL A 20 -8.23 2.99 2.53
CA VAL A 20 -8.52 4.04 3.53
C VAL A 20 -9.71 3.62 4.40
N GLU A 21 -10.79 3.19 3.76
CA GLU A 21 -12.03 2.84 4.45
C GLU A 21 -11.88 1.62 5.37
N VAL A 22 -11.23 0.57 4.91
CA VAL A 22 -11.05 -0.63 5.74
C VAL A 22 -10.11 -0.36 6.92
N LEU A 23 -9.07 0.44 6.74
CA LEU A 23 -8.19 0.81 7.84
C LEU A 23 -8.90 1.68 8.87
N LYS A 24 -9.75 2.57 8.40
CA LYS A 24 -10.61 3.37 9.29
C LYS A 24 -11.51 2.49 10.13
N ASP A 25 -12.12 1.46 9.51
CA ASP A 25 -12.96 0.50 10.22
C ASP A 25 -12.18 -0.27 11.29
N PHE A 26 -10.90 -0.52 11.08
CA PHE A 26 -10.01 -1.14 12.08
C PHE A 26 -9.49 -0.15 13.14
N GLY A 27 -9.85 1.14 13.02
CA GLY A 27 -9.38 2.16 13.96
C GLY A 27 -7.93 2.58 13.76
N ILE A 28 -7.37 2.35 12.58
CA ILE A 28 -5.97 2.67 12.27
C ILE A 28 -5.89 4.02 11.54
N PRO A 29 -5.12 5.00 12.07
CA PRO A 29 -4.92 6.27 11.39
C PRO A 29 -4.22 6.10 10.04
N VAL A 30 -4.62 6.90 9.07
CA VAL A 30 -4.08 6.86 7.70
C VAL A 30 -3.56 8.22 7.28
N GLU A 31 -2.49 8.20 6.50
CA GLU A 31 -1.98 9.37 5.78
C GLU A 31 -2.07 9.06 4.28
N VAL A 32 -2.72 9.90 3.50
CA VAL A 32 -2.90 9.70 2.05
C VAL A 32 -2.17 10.79 1.31
N ASP A 33 -1.37 10.40 0.31
CA ASP A 33 -0.63 11.35 -0.51
C ASP A 33 -0.44 10.83 -1.92
N ILE A 34 -0.24 11.76 -2.86
CA ILE A 34 0.13 11.44 -4.23
C ILE A 34 1.63 11.64 -4.36
N VAL A 35 2.32 10.54 -4.70
CA VAL A 35 3.78 10.50 -4.85
C VAL A 35 4.07 9.80 -6.17
N SER A 36 4.44 10.56 -7.19
CA SER A 36 4.72 10.01 -8.51
C SER A 36 6.20 9.69 -8.66
N ALA A 37 6.51 8.43 -8.95
CA ALA A 37 7.90 8.02 -9.20
C ALA A 37 8.49 8.71 -10.43
N HIS A 38 7.67 8.99 -11.44
CA HIS A 38 8.13 9.56 -12.71
C HIS A 38 8.04 11.09 -12.76
N ARG A 39 7.08 11.69 -12.05
CA ARG A 39 6.82 13.14 -12.11
C ARG A 39 7.40 13.91 -10.94
N THR A 40 7.45 13.28 -9.76
CA THR A 40 7.95 13.90 -8.54
C THR A 40 8.97 13.00 -7.83
N PRO A 41 10.09 12.65 -8.50
CA PRO A 41 11.07 11.73 -7.93
C PRO A 41 11.70 12.24 -6.64
N GLU A 42 11.87 13.54 -6.49
CA GLU A 42 12.42 14.14 -5.27
C GLU A 42 11.48 13.94 -4.08
N LYS A 43 10.18 14.10 -4.29
CA LYS A 43 9.16 13.84 -3.28
C LYS A 43 9.18 12.37 -2.87
N LEU A 44 9.34 11.46 -3.84
CA LEU A 44 9.46 10.03 -3.59
C LEU A 44 10.65 9.72 -2.68
N VAL A 45 11.82 10.28 -2.97
CA VAL A 45 13.02 10.07 -2.17
C VAL A 45 12.83 10.59 -0.74
N ASP A 46 12.31 11.79 -0.59
CA ASP A 46 12.06 12.40 0.71
C ASP A 46 11.06 11.58 1.53
N PHE A 47 9.93 11.20 0.93
CA PHE A 47 8.93 10.36 1.58
C PHE A 47 9.54 9.04 2.04
N SER A 48 10.23 8.34 1.14
CA SER A 48 10.75 7.00 1.41
C SER A 48 11.80 6.99 2.52
N ASN A 49 12.65 8.01 2.56
CA ASN A 49 13.72 8.11 3.56
C ASN A 49 13.21 8.54 4.93
N ASN A 50 12.05 9.17 5.02
CA ASN A 50 11.59 9.81 6.25
C ASN A 50 10.29 9.24 6.83
N ALA A 51 9.56 8.41 6.09
CA ALA A 51 8.26 7.88 6.52
C ALA A 51 8.35 7.18 7.89
N HIS A 52 9.37 6.36 8.09
CA HIS A 52 9.55 5.63 9.36
C HIS A 52 9.80 6.54 10.56
N LYS A 53 10.22 7.79 10.33
CA LYS A 53 10.45 8.77 11.40
C LYS A 53 9.18 9.47 11.85
N ARG A 54 8.06 9.27 11.12
CA ARG A 54 6.79 9.94 11.36
C ARG A 54 5.71 9.04 11.96
N GLY A 55 6.09 7.90 12.54
CA GLY A 55 5.15 6.97 13.14
C GLY A 55 4.41 6.08 12.13
N ILE A 56 4.84 6.05 10.88
CA ILE A 56 4.29 5.16 9.86
C ILE A 56 4.84 3.76 10.08
N ALA A 57 3.97 2.76 10.14
CA ALA A 57 4.34 1.36 10.35
C ALA A 57 4.36 0.56 9.05
N VAL A 58 3.50 0.91 8.09
CA VAL A 58 3.33 0.20 6.82
C VAL A 58 3.04 1.22 5.74
N ILE A 59 3.58 1.00 4.55
CA ILE A 59 3.30 1.80 3.37
C ILE A 59 2.49 0.95 2.38
N ILE A 60 1.33 1.46 1.97
CA ILE A 60 0.56 0.89 0.86
C ILE A 60 0.78 1.80 -0.34
N ALA A 61 1.30 1.25 -1.43
CA ALA A 61 1.61 2.02 -2.62
C ALA A 61 0.87 1.46 -3.83
N GLY A 62 0.07 2.30 -4.48
CA GLY A 62 -0.69 1.96 -5.67
C GLY A 62 -0.14 2.62 -6.92
N ALA A 63 -0.10 1.88 -8.02
CA ALA A 63 0.35 2.41 -9.30
C ALA A 63 -0.19 1.56 -10.45
N GLY A 64 -0.37 2.19 -11.60
CA GLY A 64 -0.81 1.54 -12.82
C GLY A 64 0.18 1.71 -13.96
N GLY A 65 0.01 0.93 -15.02
CA GLY A 65 0.93 0.92 -16.16
C GLY A 65 2.31 0.40 -15.74
N ALA A 66 3.37 1.15 -16.07
CA ALA A 66 4.72 0.89 -15.55
C ALA A 66 4.76 1.29 -14.07
N ALA A 67 4.27 0.41 -13.22
CA ALA A 67 3.97 0.67 -11.82
C ALA A 67 5.23 0.60 -10.95
N HIS A 68 6.11 1.59 -11.06
CA HIS A 68 7.42 1.59 -10.42
C HIS A 68 7.38 2.07 -8.95
N LEU A 69 6.32 2.77 -8.54
CA LEU A 69 6.26 3.40 -7.22
C LEU A 69 6.48 2.43 -6.05
N PRO A 70 5.79 1.29 -5.98
CA PRO A 70 5.97 0.39 -4.82
C PRO A 70 7.41 -0.11 -4.68
N GLY A 71 8.02 -0.56 -5.78
CA GLY A 71 9.40 -1.04 -5.76
C GLY A 71 10.41 0.05 -5.43
N MET A 72 10.20 1.26 -5.93
CA MET A 72 11.08 2.40 -5.64
C MET A 72 11.02 2.78 -4.16
N VAL A 73 9.83 2.85 -3.59
CA VAL A 73 9.68 3.10 -2.14
C VAL A 73 10.34 2.00 -1.32
N ALA A 74 10.11 0.75 -1.69
CA ALA A 74 10.68 -0.40 -0.98
C ALA A 74 12.20 -0.41 -1.02
N SER A 75 12.81 0.11 -2.08
CA SER A 75 14.28 0.18 -2.20
C SER A 75 14.92 1.17 -1.22
N MET A 76 14.16 2.15 -0.74
CA MET A 76 14.68 3.24 0.10
C MET A 76 14.16 3.21 1.54
N SER A 77 12.95 2.70 1.75
CA SER A 77 12.33 2.69 3.08
C SER A 77 12.59 1.37 3.80
N PRO A 78 12.84 1.40 5.13
CA PRO A 78 12.92 0.18 5.93
C PRO A 78 11.57 -0.42 6.27
N LEU A 79 10.48 0.28 5.97
CA LEU A 79 9.13 -0.18 6.32
C LEU A 79 8.61 -1.24 5.35
N PRO A 80 7.71 -2.12 5.80
CA PRO A 80 7.01 -3.02 4.89
C PRO A 80 6.23 -2.23 3.85
N VAL A 81 6.34 -2.64 2.59
CA VAL A 81 5.60 -2.04 1.48
C VAL A 81 4.64 -3.06 0.89
N ILE A 82 3.38 -2.67 0.79
CA ILE A 82 2.33 -3.45 0.14
C ILE A 82 2.02 -2.74 -1.18
N GLY A 83 2.20 -3.44 -2.29
CA GLY A 83 1.94 -2.91 -3.61
C GLY A 83 0.55 -3.27 -4.11
N VAL A 84 -0.17 -2.27 -4.61
CA VAL A 84 -1.48 -2.44 -5.21
C VAL A 84 -1.36 -2.15 -6.71
N PRO A 85 -1.39 -3.19 -7.55
CA PRO A 85 -1.43 -2.97 -8.99
C PRO A 85 -2.80 -2.41 -9.37
N VAL A 86 -2.80 -1.27 -10.08
CA VAL A 86 -4.02 -0.60 -10.49
C VAL A 86 -4.22 -0.82 -11.99
N LYS A 87 -5.43 -1.23 -12.37
CA LYS A 87 -5.83 -1.29 -13.77
C LYS A 87 -6.21 0.13 -14.22
N SER A 88 -5.16 0.93 -14.49
CA SER A 88 -5.31 2.30 -14.96
C SER A 88 -5.66 2.35 -16.45
N SER A 89 -6.10 3.51 -16.91
CA SER A 89 -6.45 3.71 -18.33
C SER A 89 -5.30 3.46 -19.29
N ASN A 90 -4.06 3.67 -18.83
CA ASN A 90 -2.86 3.44 -19.64
C ASN A 90 -2.26 2.04 -19.46
N SER A 91 -2.89 1.17 -18.67
CA SER A 91 -2.37 -0.19 -18.46
C SER A 91 -2.77 -1.14 -19.59
N ILE A 92 -1.98 -2.19 -19.78
CA ILE A 92 -2.26 -3.27 -20.72
C ILE A 92 -3.07 -4.34 -19.97
N ASP A 93 -4.36 -4.08 -19.81
CA ASP A 93 -5.29 -4.93 -19.03
C ASP A 93 -4.85 -5.17 -17.57
N GLY A 94 -3.98 -4.31 -17.05
CA GLY A 94 -3.45 -4.45 -15.69
C GLY A 94 -2.28 -5.40 -15.55
N TRP A 95 -1.94 -6.20 -16.58
CA TRP A 95 -0.82 -7.16 -16.50
C TRP A 95 0.52 -6.48 -16.31
N ASP A 96 0.74 -5.36 -16.96
CA ASP A 96 1.95 -4.55 -16.80
C ASP A 96 2.08 -4.02 -15.37
N SER A 97 0.98 -3.58 -14.76
CA SER A 97 0.96 -3.13 -13.37
C SER A 97 1.29 -4.28 -12.42
N VAL A 98 0.65 -5.43 -12.60
CA VAL A 98 0.88 -6.62 -11.77
C VAL A 98 2.34 -7.07 -11.86
N LEU A 99 2.86 -7.21 -13.07
CA LEU A 99 4.22 -7.72 -13.27
C LEU A 99 5.29 -6.74 -12.79
N SER A 100 5.09 -5.43 -12.98
CA SER A 100 6.06 -4.42 -12.51
C SER A 100 6.18 -4.40 -10.99
N ILE A 101 5.10 -4.66 -10.27
CA ILE A 101 5.09 -4.65 -8.81
C ILE A 101 5.55 -6.01 -8.27
N LEU A 102 5.15 -7.09 -8.92
CA LEU A 102 5.40 -8.45 -8.43
C LEU A 102 6.87 -8.88 -8.57
N GLN A 103 7.50 -8.60 -9.71
CA GLN A 103 8.83 -9.11 -10.07
C GLN A 103 9.96 -8.27 -9.46
N MET A 104 10.01 -8.22 -8.13
CA MET A 104 11.08 -7.52 -7.42
C MET A 104 12.34 -8.36 -7.33
N PRO A 105 13.53 -7.71 -7.36
CA PRO A 105 14.79 -8.43 -7.17
C PRO A 105 14.94 -8.96 -5.75
N SER A 106 15.75 -10.00 -5.60
CA SER A 106 16.13 -10.52 -4.29
C SER A 106 16.76 -9.40 -3.44
N GLY A 107 16.29 -9.24 -2.22
CA GLY A 107 16.77 -8.22 -1.29
C GLY A 107 15.86 -7.01 -1.14
N VAL A 108 14.93 -6.79 -2.06
CA VAL A 108 13.96 -5.68 -2.00
C VAL A 108 12.54 -6.22 -2.18
N PRO A 109 11.90 -6.70 -1.11
CA PRO A 109 10.57 -7.30 -1.23
C PRO A 109 9.45 -6.26 -1.25
N VAL A 110 8.40 -6.57 -2.02
CA VAL A 110 7.10 -5.89 -1.99
C VAL A 110 6.02 -6.95 -1.87
N ALA A 111 5.14 -6.81 -0.88
CA ALA A 111 3.98 -7.69 -0.74
C ALA A 111 2.89 -7.24 -1.71
N THR A 112 2.67 -8.00 -2.78
CA THR A 112 1.76 -7.62 -3.85
C THR A 112 0.38 -8.25 -3.65
N VAL A 113 -0.67 -7.42 -3.65
CA VAL A 113 -2.06 -7.90 -3.63
C VAL A 113 -2.61 -8.04 -5.05
N ALA A 114 -3.83 -8.52 -5.18
CA ALA A 114 -4.48 -8.67 -6.48
C ALA A 114 -4.67 -7.33 -7.19
N LEU A 115 -4.90 -7.38 -8.50
CA LEU A 115 -5.22 -6.19 -9.30
C LEU A 115 -6.42 -5.45 -8.70
N ASP A 116 -6.27 -4.15 -8.49
CA ASP A 116 -7.25 -3.28 -7.81
C ASP A 116 -7.60 -3.72 -6.37
N GLY A 117 -6.78 -4.56 -5.76
CA GLY A 117 -7.04 -5.16 -4.45
C GLY A 117 -6.67 -4.29 -3.25
N ALA A 118 -7.00 -3.00 -3.28
CA ALA A 118 -6.64 -2.06 -2.22
C ALA A 118 -7.24 -2.42 -0.85
N LYS A 119 -8.45 -2.97 -0.83
CA LYS A 119 -9.06 -3.44 0.42
C LYS A 119 -8.20 -4.50 1.09
N ASN A 120 -7.72 -5.48 0.34
CA ASN A 120 -6.83 -6.51 0.87
C ASN A 120 -5.48 -5.94 1.32
N ALA A 121 -4.99 -4.91 0.65
CA ALA A 121 -3.79 -4.22 1.12
C ALA A 121 -4.01 -3.59 2.50
N GLY A 122 -5.15 -2.95 2.71
CA GLY A 122 -5.52 -2.39 4.01
C GLY A 122 -5.65 -3.46 5.09
N ILE A 123 -6.27 -4.58 4.77
CA ILE A 123 -6.40 -5.72 5.71
C ILE A 123 -5.02 -6.28 6.06
N LEU A 124 -4.16 -6.46 5.08
CA LEU A 124 -2.80 -6.95 5.31
C LEU A 124 -1.99 -5.99 6.19
N ALA A 125 -2.11 -4.69 5.95
CA ALA A 125 -1.47 -3.68 6.80
C ALA A 125 -1.97 -3.78 8.25
N ALA A 126 -3.26 -3.95 8.45
CA ALA A 126 -3.85 -4.15 9.78
C ALA A 126 -3.31 -5.43 10.44
N GLN A 127 -3.14 -6.50 9.69
CA GLN A 127 -2.57 -7.75 10.19
C GLN A 127 -1.10 -7.58 10.62
N ILE A 128 -0.33 -6.83 9.86
CA ILE A 128 1.07 -6.52 10.20
C ILE A 128 1.13 -5.75 11.53
N ILE A 129 0.32 -4.71 11.67
CA ILE A 129 0.25 -3.92 12.90
C ILE A 129 -0.28 -4.77 14.05
N GLY A 130 -1.31 -5.58 13.79
CA GLY A 130 -1.94 -6.46 14.79
C GLY A 130 -1.01 -7.51 15.36
N ALA A 131 0.06 -7.87 14.66
CA ALA A 131 1.05 -8.81 15.17
C ALA A 131 1.67 -8.34 16.49
N THR A 132 1.74 -7.02 16.74
CA THR A 132 2.31 -6.43 17.96
C THR A 132 1.34 -5.50 18.71
N GLN A 133 0.15 -5.24 18.17
CA GLN A 133 -0.86 -4.36 18.76
C GLN A 133 -2.14 -5.14 19.06
N PRO A 134 -2.38 -5.53 20.32
CA PRO A 134 -3.53 -6.40 20.67
C PRO A 134 -4.90 -5.85 20.26
N THR A 135 -5.12 -4.54 20.35
CA THR A 135 -6.39 -3.92 19.96
C THR A 135 -6.68 -4.11 18.47
N VAL A 136 -5.65 -3.97 17.64
CA VAL A 136 -5.77 -4.16 16.19
C VAL A 136 -5.97 -5.64 15.87
N LEU A 137 -5.25 -6.51 16.55
CA LEU A 137 -5.41 -7.97 16.39
C LEU A 137 -6.85 -8.40 16.67
N GLU A 138 -7.44 -7.88 17.74
CA GLU A 138 -8.85 -8.17 18.08
C GLU A 138 -9.81 -7.70 17.00
N ALA A 139 -9.58 -6.51 16.43
CA ALA A 139 -10.39 -5.99 15.34
C ALA A 139 -10.29 -6.89 14.08
N VAL A 140 -9.08 -7.38 13.77
CA VAL A 140 -8.87 -8.31 12.65
C VAL A 140 -9.56 -9.64 12.92
N LEU A 141 -9.48 -10.16 14.15
CA LEU A 141 -10.18 -11.39 14.54
C LEU A 141 -11.69 -11.26 14.35
N ALA A 142 -12.27 -10.14 14.80
CA ALA A 142 -13.69 -9.87 14.63
C ALA A 142 -14.08 -9.78 13.15
N TYR A 143 -13.26 -9.13 12.34
CA TYR A 143 -13.45 -9.05 10.88
C TYR A 143 -13.46 -10.46 10.25
N LYS A 144 -12.46 -11.27 10.58
CA LYS A 144 -12.37 -12.67 10.06
C LYS A 144 -13.56 -13.51 10.48
N GLN A 145 -14.04 -13.32 11.69
CA GLN A 145 -15.24 -14.03 12.17
C GLN A 145 -16.48 -13.61 11.38
N GLY A 146 -16.62 -12.32 11.07
CA GLY A 146 -17.73 -11.82 10.26
C GLY A 146 -17.79 -12.40 8.83
N LEU A 147 -16.65 -12.80 8.27
CA LEU A 147 -16.60 -13.42 6.95
C LEU A 147 -17.26 -14.81 6.92
N LYS A 148 -17.42 -15.44 8.09
CA LYS A 148 -17.99 -16.80 8.21
C LYS A 148 -19.51 -16.79 8.36
N GLU A 149 -20.11 -15.64 8.54
CA GLU A 149 -21.55 -15.48 8.80
C GLU A 149 -22.37 -15.24 7.54
#